data_230c618149f3491f7cd31032d94e2175
#
_entry.id   230c618149f3491f7cd31032d94e2175
#
_cell.length_a   1.000
_cell.length_b   1.000
_cell.length_c   1.000
_cell.angle_alpha   90.00
_cell.angle_beta   90.00
_cell.angle_gamma   90.00
#
_symmetry.space_group_name_H-M   'P 1'
#
loop_
_entity.id
_entity.type
_entity.pdbx_description
1 polymer ?
#
loop_
_entity_poly.entity_id
_entity_poly.type
_entity_poly.pdbx_seq_one_letter_code
_entity_poly.pdbx_strand_id
1 'polypeptide(L)'
;MSNSQAWRAFKHRNYRLLYPASAMSNIGTWAQRVAQDWLVLELTGSAQILGIVTGLQFAPTLFLSLWAGSLADKFDKRKLLYITNIGAGVVSAWLGLLIVSGSVEIWHVYVAALTVGIFSALDAPVRTSFTSELVGKTDLPNAVSLNSANFNVGRLIGPAMSGFLIFFFGTGPSFLINSF
;
A
#
# COMPACT_ATOMS: atom_id res chain seq x y z
N MET A 1 -26.56 -3.73 -18.82
CA MET A 1 -25.61 -4.76 -18.32
C MET A 1 -26.20 -5.32 -17.05
N SER A 2 -26.47 -6.64 -16.99
CA SER A 2 -27.14 -7.25 -15.85
C SER A 2 -26.23 -7.13 -14.61
N ASN A 3 -26.82 -6.76 -13.46
CA ASN A 3 -26.15 -6.60 -12.16
C ASN A 3 -25.35 -7.84 -11.74
N SER A 4 -25.66 -9.01 -12.31
CA SER A 4 -24.96 -10.28 -12.10
C SER A 4 -23.55 -10.34 -12.71
N GLN A 5 -23.24 -9.51 -13.71
CA GLN A 5 -21.92 -9.51 -14.36
C GLN A 5 -20.87 -8.71 -13.55
N ALA A 6 -21.29 -7.69 -12.81
CA ALA A 6 -20.40 -6.82 -12.04
C ALA A 6 -19.72 -7.55 -10.85
N TRP A 7 -20.32 -8.63 -10.37
CA TRP A 7 -19.87 -9.34 -9.16
C TRP A 7 -19.37 -10.77 -9.45
N ARG A 8 -19.08 -11.11 -10.70
CA ARG A 8 -18.71 -12.48 -11.12
C ARG A 8 -17.46 -13.00 -10.41
N ALA A 9 -16.46 -12.15 -10.19
CA ALA A 9 -15.23 -12.56 -9.52
C ALA A 9 -15.47 -13.04 -8.08
N PHE A 10 -16.51 -12.56 -7.39
CA PHE A 10 -16.86 -13.02 -6.05
C PHE A 10 -17.46 -14.43 -5.98
N LYS A 11 -17.70 -15.10 -7.11
CA LYS A 11 -18.02 -16.54 -7.13
C LYS A 11 -16.84 -17.37 -6.65
N HIS A 12 -15.61 -16.90 -6.85
CA HIS A 12 -14.40 -17.58 -6.43
C HIS A 12 -14.13 -17.32 -4.94
N ARG A 13 -14.21 -18.38 -4.10
CA ARG A 13 -14.04 -18.29 -2.64
C ARG A 13 -12.75 -17.58 -2.23
N ASN A 14 -11.64 -17.90 -2.86
CA ASN A 14 -10.34 -17.33 -2.52
C ASN A 14 -10.24 -15.83 -2.88
N TYR A 15 -10.85 -15.41 -4.01
CA TYR A 15 -10.93 -14.00 -4.36
C TYR A 15 -11.81 -13.22 -3.38
N ARG A 16 -12.90 -13.81 -2.92
CA ARG A 16 -13.81 -13.22 -1.92
C ARG A 16 -13.12 -12.98 -0.57
N LEU A 17 -12.10 -13.77 -0.23
CA LEU A 17 -11.27 -13.56 0.97
C LEU A 17 -10.15 -12.54 0.71
N LEU A 18 -9.54 -12.57 -0.48
CA LEU A 18 -8.46 -11.66 -0.85
C LEU A 18 -8.94 -10.21 -0.98
N TYR A 19 -10.13 -9.98 -1.52
CA TYR A 19 -10.62 -8.65 -1.85
C TYR A 19 -10.75 -7.71 -0.64
N PRO A 20 -11.41 -8.07 0.49
CA PRO A 20 -11.48 -7.22 1.67
C PRO A 20 -10.10 -6.98 2.30
N ALA A 21 -9.23 -8.00 2.35
CA ALA A 21 -7.86 -7.83 2.83
C ALA A 21 -7.09 -6.80 1.97
N SER A 22 -7.24 -6.88 0.64
CA SER A 22 -6.66 -5.90 -0.28
C SER A 22 -7.26 -4.51 -0.10
N ALA A 23 -8.55 -4.40 0.24
CA ALA A 23 -9.19 -3.12 0.50
C ALA A 23 -8.60 -2.44 1.75
N MET A 24 -8.46 -3.19 2.83
CA MET A 24 -7.84 -2.69 4.06
C MET A 24 -6.39 -2.26 3.82
N SER A 25 -5.59 -3.10 3.15
CA SER A 25 -4.21 -2.79 2.78
C SER A 25 -4.11 -1.53 1.93
N ASN A 26 -4.99 -1.34 0.94
CA ASN A 26 -5.02 -0.13 0.11
C ASN A 26 -5.35 1.13 0.92
N ILE A 27 -6.37 1.06 1.77
CA ILE A 27 -6.74 2.18 2.65
C ILE A 27 -5.57 2.55 3.56
N GLY A 28 -4.95 1.56 4.21
CA GLY A 28 -3.78 1.75 5.07
C GLY A 28 -2.60 2.37 4.32
N THR A 29 -2.29 1.89 3.12
CA THR A 29 -1.20 2.43 2.28
C THR A 29 -1.44 3.90 1.93
N TRP A 30 -2.65 4.28 1.54
CA TRP A 30 -2.97 5.67 1.24
C TRP A 30 -3.00 6.56 2.49
N ALA A 31 -3.50 6.03 3.61
CA ALA A 31 -3.45 6.74 4.89
C ALA A 31 -2.01 6.98 5.35
N GLN A 32 -1.14 5.97 5.23
CA GLN A 32 0.27 6.09 5.59
C GLN A 32 1.01 7.12 4.73
N ARG A 33 0.71 7.21 3.44
CA ARG A 33 1.32 8.23 2.56
C ARG A 33 1.01 9.63 3.06
N VAL A 34 -0.24 9.92 3.37
CA VAL A 34 -0.63 11.24 3.89
C VAL A 34 -0.01 11.52 5.25
N ALA A 35 0.02 10.51 6.15
CA ALA A 35 0.69 10.65 7.44
C ALA A 35 2.19 10.94 7.29
N GLN A 36 2.85 10.31 6.30
CA GLN A 36 4.25 10.53 6.00
C GLN A 36 4.51 11.92 5.42
N ASP A 37 3.65 12.37 4.50
CA ASP A 37 3.74 13.71 3.91
C ASP A 37 3.56 14.78 5.00
N TRP A 38 2.62 14.58 5.92
CA TRP A 38 2.39 15.44 7.07
C TRP A 38 3.61 15.47 8.00
N LEU A 39 4.17 14.30 8.33
CA LEU A 39 5.37 14.18 9.17
C LEU A 39 6.56 14.95 8.58
N VAL A 40 6.77 14.87 7.26
CA VAL A 40 7.83 15.61 6.58
C VAL A 40 7.67 17.09 6.75
N LEU A 41 6.46 17.62 6.57
CA LEU A 41 6.17 19.03 6.75
C LEU A 41 6.33 19.45 8.22
N GLU A 42 5.92 18.62 9.16
CA GLU A 42 6.06 18.86 10.59
C GLU A 42 7.53 18.92 11.03
N LEU A 43 8.39 18.03 10.48
CA LEU A 43 9.82 17.98 10.81
C LEU A 43 10.65 19.07 10.12
N THR A 44 10.26 19.48 8.91
CA THR A 44 11.16 20.28 8.06
C THR A 44 10.56 21.60 7.57
N GLY A 45 9.25 21.71 7.52
CA GLY A 45 8.56 22.87 6.89
C GLY A 45 8.83 23.02 5.39
N SER A 46 9.47 22.03 4.73
CA SER A 46 10.02 22.15 3.38
C SER A 46 9.25 21.32 2.34
N ALA A 47 8.63 22.02 1.38
CA ALA A 47 8.03 21.37 0.22
C ALA A 47 9.05 20.65 -0.69
N GLN A 48 10.31 21.09 -0.71
CA GLN A 48 11.37 20.45 -1.47
C GLN A 48 11.69 19.05 -0.90
N ILE A 49 11.80 18.96 0.43
CA ILE A 49 12.03 17.68 1.11
C ILE A 49 10.84 16.75 0.94
N LEU A 50 9.61 17.27 0.98
CA LEU A 50 8.40 16.51 0.65
C LEU A 50 8.48 15.92 -0.77
N GLY A 51 8.92 16.71 -1.75
CA GLY A 51 9.14 16.24 -3.12
C GLY A 51 10.17 15.11 -3.21
N ILE A 52 11.27 15.20 -2.44
CA ILE A 52 12.31 14.15 -2.39
C ILE A 52 11.72 12.85 -1.80
N VAL A 53 11.01 12.93 -0.68
CA VAL A 53 10.38 11.77 -0.04
C VAL A 53 9.38 11.10 -0.98
N THR A 54 8.54 11.89 -1.64
CA THR A 54 7.60 11.39 -2.66
C THR A 54 8.34 10.74 -3.82
N GLY A 55 9.41 11.36 -4.30
CA GLY A 55 10.29 10.78 -5.33
C GLY A 55 10.86 9.43 -4.91
N LEU A 56 11.42 9.31 -3.70
CA LEU A 56 11.94 8.07 -3.15
C LEU A 56 10.88 6.97 -3.05
N GLN A 57 9.64 7.34 -2.74
CA GLN A 57 8.52 6.39 -2.63
C GLN A 57 8.09 5.81 -3.98
N PHE A 58 8.15 6.61 -5.05
CA PHE A 58 7.72 6.18 -6.39
C PHE A 58 8.87 5.70 -7.29
N ALA A 59 10.10 6.14 -7.06
CA ALA A 59 11.26 5.76 -7.86
C ALA A 59 11.44 4.23 -8.00
N PRO A 60 11.30 3.41 -6.94
CA PRO A 60 11.41 1.97 -7.08
C PRO A 60 10.42 1.37 -8.07
N THR A 61 9.21 1.94 -8.18
CA THR A 61 8.20 1.46 -9.13
C THR A 61 8.67 1.64 -10.57
N LEU A 62 9.35 2.74 -10.89
CA LEU A 62 9.87 3.00 -12.24
C LEU A 62 10.95 1.99 -12.65
N PHE A 63 11.84 1.64 -11.71
CA PHE A 63 12.97 0.76 -12.01
C PHE A 63 12.65 -0.72 -11.82
N LEU A 64 11.86 -1.08 -10.81
CA LEU A 64 11.63 -2.46 -10.43
C LEU A 64 10.39 -3.08 -11.09
N SER A 65 9.47 -2.30 -11.68
CA SER A 65 8.25 -2.82 -12.27
C SER A 65 8.50 -3.87 -13.37
N LEU A 66 9.54 -3.68 -14.18
CA LEU A 66 9.92 -4.63 -15.24
C LEU A 66 10.44 -5.95 -14.68
N TRP A 67 11.18 -5.90 -13.56
CA TRP A 67 11.76 -7.08 -12.91
C TRP A 67 10.74 -7.79 -12.01
N ALA A 68 9.83 -7.05 -11.44
CA ALA A 68 8.82 -7.55 -10.52
C ALA A 68 7.85 -8.55 -11.18
N GLY A 69 7.54 -8.36 -12.49
CA GLY A 69 6.78 -9.33 -13.28
C GLY A 69 7.50 -10.67 -13.39
N SER A 70 8.78 -10.66 -13.75
CA SER A 70 9.62 -11.86 -13.82
C SER A 70 9.77 -12.56 -12.46
N LEU A 71 9.81 -11.80 -11.37
CA LEU A 71 9.88 -12.32 -10.01
C LEU A 71 8.57 -13.02 -9.62
N ALA A 72 7.43 -12.43 -9.99
CA ALA A 72 6.11 -12.99 -9.76
C ALA A 72 5.91 -14.35 -10.45
N ASP A 73 6.59 -14.59 -11.59
CA ASP A 73 6.51 -15.85 -12.32
C ASP A 73 7.39 -16.96 -11.71
N LYS A 74 8.48 -16.60 -11.02
CA LYS A 74 9.46 -17.55 -10.47
C LYS A 74 9.15 -17.98 -9.04
N PHE A 75 8.49 -17.15 -8.25
CA PHE A 75 8.26 -17.38 -6.82
C PHE A 75 6.79 -17.58 -6.49
N ASP A 76 6.53 -18.20 -5.35
CA ASP A 76 5.20 -18.34 -4.79
C ASP A 76 4.61 -16.94 -4.49
N LYS A 77 3.59 -16.58 -5.27
CA LYS A 77 2.93 -15.27 -5.22
C LYS A 77 2.35 -14.95 -3.83
N ARG A 78 1.83 -15.97 -3.16
CA ARG A 78 1.28 -15.82 -1.83
C ARG A 78 2.35 -15.46 -0.81
N LYS A 79 3.52 -16.11 -0.89
CA LYS A 79 4.66 -15.79 -0.02
C LYS A 79 5.20 -14.39 -0.30
N LEU A 80 5.30 -14.02 -1.58
CA LEU A 80 5.74 -12.66 -1.95
C LEU A 80 4.79 -11.60 -1.39
N LEU A 81 3.47 -11.79 -1.49
CA LEU A 81 2.48 -10.87 -0.92
C LEU A 81 2.59 -10.78 0.60
N TYR A 82 2.86 -11.89 1.30
CA TYR A 82 3.12 -11.84 2.74
C TYR A 82 4.38 -11.05 3.07
N ILE A 83 5.47 -11.27 2.36
CA ILE A 83 6.75 -10.57 2.59
C ILE A 83 6.58 -9.07 2.35
N THR A 84 5.95 -8.67 1.25
CA THR A 84 5.76 -7.24 0.94
C THR A 84 4.86 -6.54 1.94
N ASN A 85 3.75 -7.16 2.34
CA ASN A 85 2.81 -6.54 3.28
C ASN A 85 3.37 -6.53 4.71
N ILE A 86 3.96 -7.63 5.19
CA ILE A 86 4.59 -7.68 6.52
C ILE A 86 5.78 -6.72 6.56
N GLY A 87 6.61 -6.69 5.52
CA GLY A 87 7.74 -5.77 5.44
C GLY A 87 7.31 -4.31 5.50
N ALA A 88 6.28 -3.93 4.76
CA ALA A 88 5.71 -2.58 4.82
C ALA A 88 5.15 -2.26 6.21
N GLY A 89 4.45 -3.20 6.84
CA GLY A 89 3.94 -3.07 8.21
C GLY A 89 5.05 -2.87 9.23
N VAL A 90 6.13 -3.65 9.15
CA VAL A 90 7.30 -3.52 10.04
C VAL A 90 7.95 -2.14 9.90
N VAL A 91 8.13 -1.65 8.68
CA VAL A 91 8.69 -0.31 8.44
C VAL A 91 7.77 0.78 9.00
N SER A 92 6.45 0.64 8.83
CA SER A 92 5.46 1.55 9.40
C SER A 92 5.52 1.56 10.93
N ALA A 93 5.55 0.38 11.55
CA ALA A 93 5.67 0.25 13.00
C ALA A 93 6.98 0.86 13.53
N TRP A 94 8.10 0.60 12.86
CA TRP A 94 9.41 1.18 13.20
C TRP A 94 9.38 2.70 13.17
N LEU A 95 8.85 3.28 12.09
CA LEU A 95 8.74 4.73 11.98
C LEU A 95 7.78 5.30 13.04
N GLY A 96 6.63 4.64 13.27
CA GLY A 96 5.69 5.03 14.31
C GLY A 96 6.30 5.04 15.72
N LEU A 97 7.11 4.04 16.06
CA LEU A 97 7.83 3.99 17.33
C LEU A 97 8.86 5.13 17.48
N LEU A 98 9.59 5.46 16.41
CA LEU A 98 10.52 6.58 16.41
C LEU A 98 9.80 7.92 16.62
N ILE A 99 8.63 8.09 16.03
CA ILE A 99 7.83 9.31 16.22
C ILE A 99 7.34 9.41 17.68
N VAL A 100 6.79 8.34 18.23
CA VAL A 100 6.29 8.31 19.61
C VAL A 100 7.40 8.53 20.63
N SER A 101 8.60 8.01 20.35
CA SER A 101 9.78 8.21 21.24
C SER A 101 10.42 9.61 21.10
N GLY A 102 9.98 10.41 20.14
CA GLY A 102 10.58 11.73 19.86
C GLY A 102 11.97 11.66 19.20
N SER A 103 12.39 10.49 18.73
CA SER A 103 13.71 10.24 18.13
C SER A 103 13.71 10.24 16.60
N VAL A 104 12.58 10.62 15.98
CA VAL A 104 12.45 10.64 14.53
C VAL A 104 13.28 11.76 13.92
N GLU A 105 14.02 11.41 12.87
CA GLU A 105 14.77 12.36 12.03
C GLU A 105 14.39 12.15 10.56
N ILE A 106 14.64 13.16 9.71
CA ILE A 106 14.23 13.11 8.31
C ILE A 106 14.84 11.93 7.53
N TRP A 107 16.04 11.49 7.85
CA TRP A 107 16.66 10.35 7.17
C TRP A 107 15.92 9.03 7.44
N HIS A 108 15.28 8.88 8.62
CA HIS A 108 14.41 7.74 8.90
C HIS A 108 13.23 7.71 7.93
N VAL A 109 12.68 8.88 7.62
CA VAL A 109 11.57 9.01 6.65
C VAL A 109 12.05 8.66 5.24
N TYR A 110 13.27 9.06 4.84
CA TYR A 110 13.84 8.67 3.54
C TYR A 110 13.99 7.15 3.41
N VAL A 111 14.52 6.50 4.44
CA VAL A 111 14.68 5.03 4.46
C VAL A 111 13.32 4.34 4.40
N ALA A 112 12.36 4.81 5.19
CA ALA A 112 11.00 4.26 5.19
C ALA A 112 10.32 4.43 3.83
N ALA A 113 10.39 5.63 3.22
CA ALA A 113 9.80 5.92 1.92
C ALA A 113 10.36 5.01 0.82
N LEU A 114 11.68 4.87 0.76
CA LEU A 114 12.36 4.02 -0.22
C LEU A 114 11.98 2.54 -0.03
N THR A 115 12.00 2.06 1.20
CA THR A 115 11.72 0.65 1.52
C THR A 115 10.26 0.28 1.23
N VAL A 116 9.31 1.11 1.64
CA VAL A 116 7.89 0.93 1.32
C VAL A 116 7.66 1.05 -0.19
N GLY A 117 8.38 1.94 -0.87
CA GLY A 117 8.37 2.05 -2.32
C GLY A 117 8.81 0.76 -3.02
N ILE A 118 9.87 0.10 -2.54
CA ILE A 118 10.34 -1.20 -3.04
C ILE A 118 9.28 -2.28 -2.84
N PHE A 119 8.71 -2.39 -1.65
CA PHE A 119 7.63 -3.36 -1.40
C PHE A 119 6.40 -3.11 -2.28
N SER A 120 6.00 -1.86 -2.47
CA SER A 120 4.87 -1.49 -3.34
C SER A 120 5.14 -1.83 -4.81
N ALA A 121 6.36 -1.61 -5.29
CA ALA A 121 6.78 -1.93 -6.65
C ALA A 121 6.71 -3.44 -6.94
N LEU A 122 6.99 -4.27 -5.94
CA LEU A 122 6.91 -5.73 -6.04
C LEU A 122 5.46 -6.22 -5.86
N ASP A 123 4.71 -5.64 -4.93
CA ASP A 123 3.35 -6.09 -4.58
C ASP A 123 2.37 -5.99 -5.76
N ALA A 124 2.37 -4.89 -6.49
CA ALA A 124 1.38 -4.59 -7.53
C ALA A 124 1.32 -5.66 -8.65
N PRO A 125 2.42 -6.05 -9.32
CA PRO A 125 2.40 -7.09 -10.35
C PRO A 125 2.13 -8.48 -9.78
N VAL A 126 2.66 -8.80 -8.59
CA VAL A 126 2.41 -10.08 -7.90
C VAL A 126 0.93 -10.23 -7.58
N ARG A 127 0.30 -9.20 -7.04
CA ARG A 127 -1.13 -9.18 -6.71
C ARG A 127 -2.00 -9.34 -7.95
N THR A 128 -1.65 -8.69 -9.06
CA THR A 128 -2.37 -8.83 -10.33
C THR A 128 -2.28 -10.25 -10.88
N SER A 129 -1.08 -10.83 -10.88
CA SER A 129 -0.85 -12.21 -11.33
C SER A 129 -1.56 -13.22 -10.43
N PHE A 130 -1.50 -13.04 -9.10
CA PHE A 130 -2.21 -13.89 -8.14
C PHE A 130 -3.74 -13.81 -8.32
N THR A 131 -4.28 -12.61 -8.54
CA THR A 131 -5.70 -12.43 -8.84
C THR A 131 -6.11 -13.23 -10.08
N SER A 132 -5.29 -13.19 -11.14
CA SER A 132 -5.55 -13.95 -12.38
C SER A 132 -5.63 -15.46 -12.15
N GLU A 133 -4.78 -16.00 -11.28
CA GLU A 133 -4.83 -17.42 -10.89
C GLU A 133 -6.10 -17.78 -10.12
N LEU A 134 -6.59 -16.87 -9.28
CA LEU A 134 -7.75 -17.12 -8.44
C LEU A 134 -9.08 -17.13 -9.21
N VAL A 135 -9.22 -16.25 -10.20
CA VAL A 135 -10.51 -16.05 -10.91
C VAL A 135 -10.53 -16.67 -12.31
N GLY A 136 -9.37 -17.03 -12.85
CA GLY A 136 -9.24 -17.54 -14.22
C GLY A 136 -9.46 -16.46 -15.28
N LYS A 137 -9.18 -16.82 -16.56
CA LYS A 137 -9.19 -15.88 -17.68
C LYS A 137 -10.56 -15.25 -17.95
N THR A 138 -11.65 -16.00 -17.74
CA THR A 138 -13.01 -15.54 -18.02
C THR A 138 -13.49 -14.43 -17.10
N ASP A 139 -13.14 -14.49 -15.82
CA ASP A 139 -13.60 -13.53 -14.82
C ASP A 139 -12.51 -12.47 -14.47
N LEU A 140 -11.32 -12.58 -15.09
CA LEU A 140 -10.21 -11.64 -14.90
C LEU A 140 -10.57 -10.18 -15.18
N PRO A 141 -11.27 -9.82 -16.29
CA PRO A 141 -11.64 -8.43 -16.54
C PRO A 141 -12.53 -7.84 -15.43
N ASN A 142 -13.41 -8.67 -14.86
CA ASN A 142 -14.25 -8.26 -13.73
C ASN A 142 -13.44 -8.05 -12.46
N ALA A 143 -12.51 -8.96 -12.13
CA ALA A 143 -11.61 -8.82 -10.98
C ALA A 143 -10.71 -7.59 -11.10
N VAL A 144 -10.18 -7.28 -12.29
CA VAL A 144 -9.39 -6.07 -12.55
C VAL A 144 -10.22 -4.81 -12.30
N SER A 145 -11.47 -4.77 -12.79
CA SER A 145 -12.36 -3.64 -12.55
C SER A 145 -12.65 -3.43 -11.06
N LEU A 146 -12.90 -4.52 -10.33
CA LEU A 146 -13.12 -4.48 -8.88
C LEU A 146 -11.86 -4.03 -8.12
N ASN A 147 -10.68 -4.51 -8.51
CA ASN A 147 -9.42 -4.07 -7.92
C ASN A 147 -9.13 -2.58 -8.20
N SER A 148 -9.48 -2.09 -9.39
CA SER A 148 -9.38 -0.66 -9.72
C SER A 148 -10.34 0.18 -8.88
N ALA A 149 -11.58 -0.29 -8.67
CA ALA A 149 -12.53 0.37 -7.78
C ALA A 149 -11.99 0.41 -6.34
N ASN A 150 -11.47 -0.72 -5.84
CA ASN A 150 -10.83 -0.83 -4.53
C ASN A 150 -9.67 0.15 -4.36
N PHE A 151 -8.79 0.26 -5.35
CA PHE A 151 -7.68 1.22 -5.34
C PHE A 151 -8.18 2.67 -5.23
N ASN A 152 -9.23 3.04 -5.98
CA ASN A 152 -9.81 4.38 -5.94
C ASN A 152 -10.53 4.66 -4.60
N VAL A 153 -11.19 3.65 -4.02
CA VAL A 153 -11.78 3.74 -2.68
C VAL A 153 -10.69 3.99 -1.63
N GLY A 154 -9.60 3.24 -1.69
CA GLY A 154 -8.43 3.47 -0.81
C GLY A 154 -7.87 4.87 -0.94
N ARG A 155 -7.74 5.37 -2.17
CA ARG A 155 -7.27 6.73 -2.48
C ARG A 155 -8.19 7.83 -1.93
N LEU A 156 -9.48 7.57 -1.81
CA LEU A 156 -10.45 8.52 -1.26
C LEU A 156 -10.53 8.43 0.27
N ILE A 157 -10.66 7.21 0.81
CA ILE A 157 -10.87 6.98 2.25
C ILE A 157 -9.57 7.13 3.04
N GLY A 158 -8.44 6.66 2.48
CA GLY A 158 -7.15 6.69 3.17
C GLY A 158 -6.75 8.06 3.68
N PRO A 159 -6.71 9.11 2.85
CA PRO A 159 -6.42 10.47 3.29
C PRO A 159 -7.38 11.01 4.35
N ALA A 160 -8.68 10.73 4.21
CA ALA A 160 -9.68 11.15 5.20
C ALA A 160 -9.44 10.46 6.55
N MET A 161 -9.15 9.16 6.53
CA MET A 161 -8.82 8.38 7.73
C MET A 161 -7.51 8.86 8.36
N SER A 162 -6.49 9.13 7.54
CA SER A 162 -5.22 9.67 8.03
C SER A 162 -5.39 11.03 8.71
N GLY A 163 -6.12 11.96 8.08
CA GLY A 163 -6.41 13.27 8.67
C GLY A 163 -7.14 13.14 10.01
N PHE A 164 -8.13 12.25 10.10
CA PHE A 164 -8.83 11.96 11.34
C PHE A 164 -7.89 11.41 12.42
N LEU A 165 -7.08 10.40 12.09
CA LEU A 165 -6.14 9.79 13.03
C LEU A 165 -5.09 10.78 13.52
N ILE A 166 -4.53 11.60 12.63
CA ILE A 166 -3.54 12.62 12.99
C ILE A 166 -4.16 13.68 13.91
N PHE A 167 -5.38 14.12 13.61
CA PHE A 167 -6.07 15.12 14.40
C PHE A 167 -6.35 14.66 15.85
N PHE A 168 -6.78 13.43 16.04
CA PHE A 168 -7.16 12.92 17.35
C PHE A 168 -6.02 12.26 18.14
N PHE A 169 -5.07 11.62 17.45
CA PHE A 169 -4.05 10.78 18.07
C PHE A 169 -2.61 11.22 17.77
N GLY A 170 -2.43 12.16 16.83
CA GLY A 170 -1.12 12.57 16.37
C GLY A 170 -0.53 11.64 15.30
N THR A 171 0.63 12.03 14.78
CA THR A 171 1.28 11.37 13.64
C THR A 171 1.80 9.98 14.01
N GLY A 172 2.44 9.82 15.15
CA GLY A 172 3.06 8.53 15.57
C GLY A 172 2.05 7.38 15.73
N PRO A 173 0.98 7.52 16.54
CA PRO A 173 -0.07 6.51 16.66
C PRO A 173 -0.73 6.17 15.33
N SER A 174 -0.85 7.12 14.39
CA SER A 174 -1.39 6.88 13.06
C SER A 174 -0.56 5.86 12.27
N PHE A 175 0.78 5.94 12.37
CA PHE A 175 1.67 4.94 11.75
C PHE A 175 1.54 3.57 12.42
N LEU A 176 1.41 3.52 13.74
CA LEU A 176 1.24 2.25 14.46
C LEU A 176 -0.09 1.56 14.08
N ILE A 177 -1.17 2.31 13.97
CA ILE A 177 -2.47 1.77 13.54
C ILE A 177 -2.38 1.23 12.10
N ASN A 178 -1.67 1.92 11.22
CA ASN A 178 -1.50 1.47 9.83
C ASN A 178 -0.55 0.27 9.67
N SER A 179 0.22 -0.10 10.71
CA SER A 179 1.13 -1.25 10.66
C SER A 179 0.41 -2.60 10.80
N PHE A 180 -0.85 -2.61 11.22
CA PHE A 180 -1.70 -3.80 11.36
C PHE A 180 -2.59 -4.01 10.14
#